data_3831608638989703037892bbd1bf2b44
#
_entry.id   3831608638989703037892bbd1bf2b44
#
_cell.length_a   1.000
_cell.length_b   1.000
_cell.length_c   1.000
_cell.angle_alpha   90.00
_cell.angle_beta   90.00
_cell.angle_gamma   90.00
#
_symmetry.space_group_name_H-M   'P 1'
#
loop_
_entity.id
_entity.type
_entity.pdbx_description
1 polymer ?
#
loop_
_entity_poly.entity_id
_entity_poly.type
_entity_poly.pdbx_seq_one_letter_code
_entity_poly.pdbx_strand_id
1 'polypeptide(L)'
;MSVILKALAEFVLYAVLAAFAQNAVLSRALGVSHLVRLVDDGATGNGAFCLLLTVVQVAAVPLCWGANQLLTPFAYRSAVRPLVFLIITAAACGLVWLVYWAAWGKKQSEAARKEMGTLLVTASFNSCVLGTMLIVSTQSLTLAQAIGFALGSGVGYYLAVVLVAEGQRRLRNRRIPMSFRGLPITLLYLGMLALAIYGFTGHTLLI
;
A
#
# COMPACT_ATOMS: atom_id res chain seq x y z
N MET A 1 27.25 -15.44 10.15
CA MET A 1 27.30 -14.07 9.59
C MET A 1 26.73 -13.99 8.18
N SER A 2 26.99 -14.96 7.32
CA SER A 2 26.48 -14.98 5.92
C SER A 2 24.94 -15.04 5.78
N VAL A 3 24.24 -15.79 6.64
CA VAL A 3 22.77 -15.97 6.56
C VAL A 3 22.02 -14.66 6.89
N ILE A 4 22.46 -13.96 7.93
CA ILE A 4 21.84 -12.68 8.33
C ILE A 4 22.09 -11.61 7.26
N LEU A 5 23.30 -11.55 6.72
CA LEU A 5 23.64 -10.60 5.66
C LEU A 5 22.82 -10.85 4.39
N LYS A 6 22.62 -12.13 4.03
CA LYS A 6 21.77 -12.51 2.90
C LYS A 6 20.31 -12.10 3.13
N ALA A 7 19.74 -12.39 4.30
CA ALA A 7 18.37 -12.00 4.65
C ALA A 7 18.18 -10.48 4.62
N LEU A 8 19.16 -9.71 5.09
CA LEU A 8 19.15 -8.26 5.05
C LEU A 8 19.22 -7.72 3.61
N ALA A 9 20.08 -8.31 2.79
CA ALA A 9 20.19 -7.94 1.37
C ALA A 9 18.89 -8.23 0.61
N GLU A 10 18.27 -9.38 0.84
CA GLU A 10 16.98 -9.74 0.27
C GLU A 10 15.86 -8.80 0.73
N PHE A 11 15.81 -8.46 2.01
CA PHE A 11 14.87 -7.50 2.56
C PHE A 11 14.96 -6.15 1.86
N VAL A 12 16.17 -5.57 1.75
CA VAL A 12 16.38 -4.28 1.09
C VAL A 12 16.05 -4.36 -0.40
N LEU A 13 16.47 -5.43 -1.08
CA LEU A 13 16.19 -5.63 -2.50
C LEU A 13 14.68 -5.64 -2.78
N TYR A 14 13.91 -6.42 -2.00
CA TYR A 14 12.46 -6.50 -2.18
C TYR A 14 11.74 -5.21 -1.76
N ALA A 15 12.27 -4.46 -0.78
CA ALA A 15 11.76 -3.15 -0.44
C ALA A 15 11.91 -2.15 -1.60
N VAL A 16 13.08 -2.09 -2.22
CA VAL A 16 13.34 -1.23 -3.38
C VAL A 16 12.50 -1.68 -4.59
N LEU A 17 12.44 -2.99 -4.85
CA LEU A 17 11.65 -3.55 -5.93
C LEU A 17 10.16 -3.19 -5.79
N ALA A 18 9.59 -3.31 -4.60
CA ALA A 18 8.19 -2.99 -4.33
C ALA A 18 7.91 -1.48 -4.39
N ALA A 19 8.86 -0.63 -4.02
CA ALA A 19 8.70 0.81 -4.07
C ALA A 19 8.67 1.35 -5.51
N PHE A 20 9.47 0.79 -6.40
CA PHE A 20 9.66 1.29 -7.78
C PHE A 20 9.08 0.36 -8.83
N ALA A 21 9.69 -0.80 -9.05
CA ALA A 21 9.37 -1.67 -10.18
C ALA A 21 8.01 -2.39 -10.03
N GLN A 22 7.71 -2.87 -8.83
CA GLN A 22 6.42 -3.51 -8.51
C GLN A 22 5.52 -2.61 -7.68
N ASN A 23 5.55 -1.31 -7.94
CA ASN A 23 4.73 -0.35 -7.22
C ASN A 23 3.25 -0.71 -7.34
N ALA A 24 2.58 -0.91 -6.20
CA ALA A 24 1.19 -1.36 -6.15
C ALA A 24 0.23 -0.41 -6.87
N VAL A 25 0.46 0.90 -6.82
CA VAL A 25 -0.36 1.92 -7.47
C VAL A 25 -0.05 2.01 -8.96
N LEU A 26 1.22 2.21 -9.31
CA LEU A 26 1.62 2.56 -10.69
C LEU A 26 1.70 1.34 -11.61
N SER A 27 2.02 0.14 -11.09
CA SER A 27 2.09 -1.08 -11.89
C SER A 27 0.78 -1.88 -11.90
N ARG A 28 -0.06 -1.74 -10.89
CA ARG A 28 -1.27 -2.57 -10.69
C ARG A 28 -2.55 -1.78 -10.43
N ALA A 29 -2.48 -0.45 -10.41
CA ALA A 29 -3.60 0.45 -10.13
C ALA A 29 -4.32 0.21 -8.78
N LEU A 30 -3.61 -0.38 -7.78
CA LEU A 30 -4.15 -0.64 -6.46
C LEU A 30 -4.20 0.63 -5.62
N GLY A 31 -5.32 0.90 -4.97
CA GLY A 31 -5.49 2.08 -4.10
C GLY A 31 -5.66 3.41 -4.82
N VAL A 32 -5.82 3.41 -6.15
CA VAL A 32 -5.94 4.63 -6.98
C VAL A 32 -7.15 5.48 -6.57
N SER A 33 -8.29 4.88 -6.29
CA SER A 33 -9.50 5.62 -5.92
C SER A 33 -9.30 6.47 -4.65
N HIS A 34 -8.60 5.91 -3.67
CA HIS A 34 -8.29 6.63 -2.44
C HIS A 34 -7.17 7.64 -2.63
N LEU A 35 -6.17 7.32 -3.45
CA LEU A 35 -5.08 8.22 -3.80
C LEU A 35 -5.60 9.50 -4.47
N VAL A 36 -6.50 9.38 -5.45
CA VAL A 36 -7.10 10.54 -6.12
C VAL A 36 -7.85 11.41 -5.12
N ARG A 37 -8.62 10.81 -4.22
CA ARG A 37 -9.35 11.53 -3.17
C ARG A 37 -8.40 12.28 -2.23
N LEU A 38 -7.32 11.63 -1.76
CA LEU A 38 -6.30 12.27 -0.92
C LEU A 38 -5.68 13.49 -1.58
N VAL A 39 -5.42 13.41 -2.88
CA VAL A 39 -4.78 14.49 -3.63
C VAL A 39 -5.77 15.63 -3.90
N ASP A 40 -7.04 15.34 -4.17
CA ASP A 40 -8.09 16.34 -4.40
C ASP A 40 -8.40 17.14 -3.13
N ASP A 41 -8.44 16.51 -1.97
CA ASP A 41 -8.69 17.13 -0.68
C ASP A 41 -7.53 18.07 -0.24
N GLY A 42 -6.40 18.05 -0.95
CA GLY A 42 -5.24 18.91 -0.70
C GLY A 42 -4.61 18.71 0.69
N ALA A 43 -4.86 17.57 1.30
CA ALA A 43 -4.76 17.36 2.72
C ALA A 43 -3.32 17.35 3.24
N THR A 44 -3.10 18.10 4.29
CA THR A 44 -1.97 17.97 5.22
C THR A 44 -1.87 16.57 5.85
N GLY A 45 -2.90 15.73 5.71
CA GLY A 45 -2.98 14.36 6.22
C GLY A 45 -2.41 13.25 5.33
N ASN A 46 -1.93 13.56 4.11
CA ASN A 46 -1.46 12.55 3.16
C ASN A 46 -0.33 11.68 3.73
N GLY A 47 0.60 12.27 4.49
CA GLY A 47 1.69 11.55 5.14
C GLY A 47 1.22 10.62 6.25
N ALA A 48 0.29 11.06 7.09
CA ALA A 48 -0.26 10.26 8.19
C ALA A 48 -1.01 9.03 7.65
N PHE A 49 -1.82 9.20 6.61
CA PHE A 49 -2.50 8.10 5.94
C PHE A 49 -1.53 7.06 5.37
N CYS A 50 -0.51 7.51 4.63
CA CYS A 50 0.50 6.62 4.04
C CYS A 50 1.31 5.89 5.12
N LEU A 51 1.62 6.56 6.23
CA LEU A 51 2.30 5.94 7.35
C LEU A 51 1.42 4.86 8.01
N LEU A 52 0.15 5.15 8.28
CA LEU A 52 -0.79 4.17 8.82
C LEU A 52 -0.97 2.97 7.89
N LEU A 53 -1.10 3.21 6.59
CA LEU A 53 -1.17 2.17 5.57
C LEU A 53 0.07 1.25 5.64
N THR A 54 1.26 1.84 5.70
CA THR A 54 2.53 1.09 5.81
C THR A 54 2.59 0.29 7.11
N VAL A 55 2.22 0.88 8.25
CA VAL A 55 2.21 0.20 9.56
C VAL A 55 1.27 -1.00 9.55
N VAL A 56 0.07 -0.83 9.00
CA VAL A 56 -0.91 -1.94 8.88
C VAL A 56 -0.38 -3.03 7.95
N GLN A 57 0.24 -2.68 6.81
CA GLN A 57 0.85 -3.66 5.90
C GLN A 57 1.94 -4.48 6.59
N VAL A 58 2.85 -3.82 7.30
CA VAL A 58 3.95 -4.48 8.01
C VAL A 58 3.43 -5.37 9.14
N ALA A 59 2.36 -4.96 9.83
CA ALA A 59 1.74 -5.79 10.86
C ALA A 59 0.97 -6.98 10.29
N ALA A 60 0.27 -6.81 9.17
CA ALA A 60 -0.58 -7.82 8.59
C ALA A 60 0.18 -8.87 7.75
N VAL A 61 1.24 -8.46 7.04
CA VAL A 61 1.99 -9.37 6.13
C VAL A 61 2.58 -10.59 6.83
N PRO A 62 3.22 -10.51 8.00
CA PRO A 62 3.71 -11.69 8.71
C PRO A 62 2.59 -12.66 9.10
N LEU A 63 1.43 -12.13 9.51
CA LEU A 63 0.26 -12.92 9.86
C LEU A 63 -0.32 -13.63 8.62
N CYS A 64 -0.39 -12.91 7.49
CA CYS A 64 -0.82 -13.48 6.21
C CYS A 64 0.17 -14.53 5.69
N TRP A 65 1.46 -14.32 5.87
CA TRP A 65 2.48 -15.29 5.52
C TRP A 65 2.30 -16.60 6.31
N GLY A 66 2.11 -16.51 7.63
CA GLY A 66 1.82 -17.66 8.48
C GLY A 66 0.52 -18.37 8.09
N ALA A 67 -0.56 -17.62 7.88
CA ALA A 67 -1.85 -18.16 7.43
C ALA A 67 -1.74 -18.86 6.06
N ASN A 68 -0.96 -18.30 5.14
CA ASN A 68 -0.72 -18.91 3.83
C ASN A 68 -0.03 -20.28 3.95
N GLN A 69 0.89 -20.46 4.90
CA GLN A 69 1.51 -21.75 5.18
C GLN A 69 0.47 -22.78 5.69
N LEU A 70 -0.43 -22.35 6.55
CA LEU A 70 -1.53 -23.19 7.06
C LEU A 70 -2.55 -23.57 5.97
N LEU A 71 -2.75 -22.69 4.98
CA LEU A 71 -3.66 -22.92 3.87
C LEU A 71 -3.07 -23.81 2.77
N THR A 72 -1.77 -24.07 2.79
CA THR A 72 -1.09 -24.87 1.75
C THR A 72 -1.70 -26.24 1.48
N PRO A 73 -2.14 -27.04 2.48
CA PRO A 73 -2.72 -28.36 2.26
C PRO A 73 -4.13 -28.35 1.67
N PHE A 74 -4.83 -27.20 1.64
CA PHE A 74 -6.22 -27.13 1.18
C PHE A 74 -6.32 -26.99 -0.36
N ALA A 75 -7.15 -27.80 -1.01
CA ALA A 75 -7.36 -27.78 -2.46
C ALA A 75 -7.97 -26.45 -2.94
N TYR A 76 -8.86 -25.83 -2.15
CA TYR A 76 -9.53 -24.57 -2.50
C TYR A 76 -8.81 -23.31 -1.97
N ARG A 77 -7.52 -23.41 -1.65
CA ARG A 77 -6.70 -22.33 -1.07
C ARG A 77 -6.78 -21.00 -1.83
N SER A 78 -6.83 -21.04 -3.17
CA SER A 78 -6.86 -19.83 -3.99
C SER A 78 -8.16 -19.02 -3.83
N ALA A 79 -9.28 -19.68 -3.65
CA ALA A 79 -10.58 -19.04 -3.44
C ALA A 79 -10.75 -18.50 -2.00
N VAL A 80 -10.16 -19.18 -1.02
CA VAL A 80 -10.30 -18.84 0.41
C VAL A 80 -9.31 -17.76 0.84
N ARG A 81 -8.14 -17.64 0.18
CA ARG A 81 -7.09 -16.66 0.51
C ARG A 81 -7.58 -15.23 0.68
N PRO A 82 -8.34 -14.63 -0.26
CA PRO A 82 -8.75 -13.23 -0.14
C PRO A 82 -9.61 -12.98 1.11
N LEU A 83 -10.47 -13.92 1.44
CA LEU A 83 -11.34 -13.84 2.62
C LEU A 83 -10.53 -13.93 3.93
N VAL A 84 -9.60 -14.88 4.01
CA VAL A 84 -8.71 -15.02 5.18
C VAL A 84 -7.86 -13.77 5.35
N PHE A 85 -7.31 -13.23 4.27
CA PHE A 85 -6.48 -12.02 4.30
C PHE A 85 -7.29 -10.78 4.72
N LEU A 86 -8.56 -10.69 4.33
CA LEU A 86 -9.45 -9.63 4.81
C LEU A 86 -9.64 -9.70 6.32
N ILE A 87 -9.88 -10.90 6.87
CA ILE A 87 -10.03 -11.11 8.33
C ILE A 87 -8.72 -10.75 9.05
N ILE A 88 -7.57 -11.17 8.52
CA ILE A 88 -6.26 -10.84 9.10
C ILE A 88 -6.01 -9.32 9.05
N THR A 89 -6.40 -8.65 7.97
CA THR A 89 -6.30 -7.19 7.87
C THR A 89 -7.15 -6.50 8.94
N ALA A 90 -8.37 -6.99 9.17
CA ALA A 90 -9.23 -6.48 10.24
C ALA A 90 -8.61 -6.70 11.63
N ALA A 91 -8.01 -7.87 11.87
CA ALA A 91 -7.30 -8.16 13.10
C ALA A 91 -6.06 -7.27 13.29
N ALA A 92 -5.27 -7.07 12.23
CA ALA A 92 -4.12 -6.16 12.24
C ALA A 92 -4.53 -4.70 12.49
N CYS A 93 -5.63 -4.25 11.89
CA CYS A 93 -6.22 -2.93 12.16
C CYS A 93 -6.58 -2.78 13.64
N GLY A 94 -7.25 -3.78 14.24
CA GLY A 94 -7.57 -3.80 15.66
C GLY A 94 -6.33 -3.77 16.55
N LEU A 95 -5.30 -4.53 16.18
CA LEU A 95 -4.03 -4.56 16.92
C LEU A 95 -3.32 -3.20 16.88
N VAL A 96 -3.22 -2.59 15.71
CA VAL A 96 -2.62 -1.23 15.57
C VAL A 96 -3.43 -0.22 16.36
N TRP A 97 -4.77 -0.32 16.36
CA TRP A 97 -5.63 0.54 17.16
C TRP A 97 -5.39 0.37 18.66
N LEU A 98 -5.26 -0.85 19.13
CA LEU A 98 -4.97 -1.14 20.56
C LEU A 98 -3.61 -0.58 20.98
N VAL A 99 -2.58 -0.75 20.15
CA VAL A 99 -1.25 -0.19 20.41
C VAL A 99 -1.30 1.34 20.47
N TYR A 100 -1.99 1.96 19.50
CA TYR A 100 -2.18 3.40 19.48
C TYR A 100 -2.93 3.89 20.73
N TRP A 101 -4.02 3.23 21.12
CA TRP A 101 -4.80 3.57 22.29
C TRP A 101 -3.99 3.43 23.58
N ALA A 102 -3.19 2.39 23.72
CA ALA A 102 -2.32 2.16 24.89
C ALA A 102 -1.21 3.22 24.99
N ALA A 103 -0.60 3.62 23.85
CA ALA A 103 0.52 4.55 23.82
C ALA A 103 0.09 6.02 23.98
N TRP A 104 -0.96 6.43 23.26
CA TRP A 104 -1.35 7.86 23.17
C TRP A 104 -2.82 8.14 23.48
N GLY A 105 -3.68 7.13 23.51
CA GLY A 105 -5.15 7.32 23.63
C GLY A 105 -5.60 8.06 24.88
N LYS A 106 -4.83 8.00 25.98
CA LYS A 106 -5.13 8.70 27.23
C LYS A 106 -4.78 10.19 27.21
N LYS A 107 -3.95 10.63 26.27
CA LYS A 107 -3.44 12.01 26.19
C LYS A 107 -4.13 12.86 25.11
N GLN A 108 -4.91 12.24 24.24
CA GLN A 108 -5.54 12.93 23.11
C GLN A 108 -7.03 13.25 23.33
N SER A 109 -7.52 14.31 22.66
CA SER A 109 -8.92 14.68 22.65
C SER A 109 -9.79 13.61 21.94
N GLU A 110 -11.08 13.53 22.30
CA GLU A 110 -12.01 12.60 21.64
C GLU A 110 -12.11 12.81 20.13
N ALA A 111 -12.08 14.06 19.68
CA ALA A 111 -12.13 14.41 18.25
C ALA A 111 -10.92 13.86 17.49
N ALA A 112 -9.69 14.06 18.00
CA ALA A 112 -8.46 13.57 17.38
C ALA A 112 -8.41 12.04 17.36
N ARG A 113 -8.93 11.39 18.40
CA ARG A 113 -9.01 9.93 18.48
C ARG A 113 -9.99 9.36 17.46
N LYS A 114 -11.14 10.00 17.27
CA LYS A 114 -12.14 9.59 16.26
C LYS A 114 -11.60 9.77 14.84
N GLU A 115 -10.94 10.88 14.57
CA GLU A 115 -10.28 11.14 13.28
C GLU A 115 -9.23 10.08 12.96
N MET A 116 -8.34 9.78 13.92
CA MET A 116 -7.31 8.76 13.76
C MET A 116 -7.91 7.37 13.54
N GLY A 117 -8.99 7.02 14.24
CA GLY A 117 -9.71 5.76 14.03
C GLY A 117 -10.28 5.64 12.62
N THR A 118 -10.88 6.71 12.11
CA THR A 118 -11.40 6.76 10.74
C THR A 118 -10.30 6.62 9.70
N LEU A 119 -9.18 7.33 9.88
CA LEU A 119 -8.01 7.22 9.02
C LEU A 119 -7.42 5.81 9.01
N LEU A 120 -7.29 5.19 10.20
CA LEU A 120 -6.76 3.85 10.33
C LEU A 120 -7.63 2.81 9.62
N VAL A 121 -8.95 2.85 9.82
CA VAL A 121 -9.89 1.92 9.14
C VAL A 121 -9.79 2.11 7.63
N THR A 122 -9.79 3.35 7.15
CA THR A 122 -9.70 3.66 5.71
C THR A 122 -8.37 3.21 5.11
N ALA A 123 -7.27 3.36 5.84
CA ALA A 123 -5.94 2.89 5.42
C ALA A 123 -5.86 1.36 5.39
N SER A 124 -6.43 0.69 6.39
CA SER A 124 -6.40 -0.78 6.51
C SER A 124 -7.17 -1.48 5.40
N PHE A 125 -8.38 -0.99 5.08
CA PHE A 125 -9.21 -1.57 4.02
C PHE A 125 -8.93 -0.99 2.63
N ASN A 126 -7.74 -0.44 2.43
CA ASN A 126 -7.29 -0.02 1.11
C ASN A 126 -6.92 -1.25 0.25
N SER A 127 -7.29 -1.22 -1.04
CA SER A 127 -6.95 -2.30 -1.99
C SER A 127 -5.44 -2.51 -2.15
N CYS A 128 -4.61 -1.50 -1.85
CA CYS A 128 -3.16 -1.62 -1.82
C CYS A 128 -2.71 -2.63 -0.75
N VAL A 129 -3.31 -2.61 0.45
CA VAL A 129 -2.98 -3.54 1.55
C VAL A 129 -3.31 -4.97 1.16
N LEU A 130 -4.55 -5.23 0.72
CA LEU A 130 -4.98 -6.56 0.29
C LEU A 130 -4.17 -7.06 -0.91
N GLY A 131 -3.90 -6.18 -1.87
CA GLY A 131 -3.11 -6.51 -3.05
C GLY A 131 -1.67 -6.91 -2.70
N THR A 132 -1.03 -6.20 -1.77
CA THR A 132 0.31 -6.53 -1.27
C THR A 132 0.35 -7.93 -0.65
N MET A 133 -0.65 -8.28 0.18
CA MET A 133 -0.74 -9.62 0.77
C MET A 133 -0.93 -10.71 -0.26
N LEU A 134 -1.76 -10.48 -1.27
CA LEU A 134 -1.98 -11.41 -2.38
C LEU A 134 -0.69 -11.61 -3.19
N ILE A 135 0.05 -10.54 -3.48
CA ILE A 135 1.33 -10.61 -4.20
C ILE A 135 2.34 -11.46 -3.41
N VAL A 136 2.54 -11.14 -2.12
CA VAL A 136 3.44 -11.88 -1.23
C VAL A 136 3.10 -13.37 -1.20
N SER A 137 1.82 -13.71 -1.16
CA SER A 137 1.37 -15.09 -1.09
C SER A 137 1.50 -15.84 -2.43
N THR A 138 1.33 -15.16 -3.55
CA THR A 138 1.45 -15.77 -4.89
C THR A 138 2.90 -15.96 -5.32
N GLN A 139 3.78 -15.05 -4.94
CA GLN A 139 5.21 -15.14 -5.22
C GLN A 139 5.97 -16.05 -4.23
N SER A 140 5.28 -16.62 -3.22
CA SER A 140 5.88 -17.53 -2.24
C SER A 140 7.14 -16.96 -1.57
N LEU A 141 7.12 -15.68 -1.22
CA LEU A 141 8.25 -14.95 -0.65
C LEU A 141 8.61 -15.51 0.75
N THR A 142 9.88 -15.44 1.09
CA THR A 142 10.33 -15.69 2.47
C THR A 142 9.84 -14.58 3.40
N LEU A 143 9.83 -14.82 4.72
CA LEU A 143 9.35 -13.83 5.68
C LEU A 143 10.11 -12.49 5.58
N ALA A 144 11.44 -12.53 5.40
CA ALA A 144 12.27 -11.33 5.27
C ALA A 144 11.91 -10.55 3.99
N GLN A 145 11.77 -11.24 2.86
CA GLN A 145 11.34 -10.66 1.58
C GLN A 145 9.93 -10.08 1.68
N ALA A 146 9.01 -10.77 2.36
CA ALA A 146 7.63 -10.34 2.54
C ALA A 146 7.53 -9.04 3.35
N ILE A 147 8.27 -8.92 4.45
CA ILE A 147 8.31 -7.69 5.26
C ILE A 147 8.97 -6.55 4.47
N GLY A 148 10.06 -6.84 3.76
CA GLY A 148 10.71 -5.86 2.87
C GLY A 148 9.74 -5.36 1.80
N PHE A 149 9.00 -6.27 1.15
CA PHE A 149 8.00 -5.95 0.15
C PHE A 149 6.86 -5.09 0.72
N ALA A 150 6.38 -5.38 1.94
CA ALA A 150 5.35 -4.59 2.60
C ALA A 150 5.80 -3.15 2.89
N LEU A 151 7.01 -2.98 3.43
CA LEU A 151 7.60 -1.66 3.64
C LEU A 151 7.77 -0.90 2.33
N GLY A 152 8.34 -1.56 1.32
CA GLY A 152 8.53 -0.97 -0.01
C GLY A 152 7.21 -0.58 -0.68
N SER A 153 6.17 -1.40 -0.55
CA SER A 153 4.82 -1.09 -1.07
C SER A 153 4.23 0.16 -0.40
N GLY A 154 4.40 0.33 0.92
CA GLY A 154 3.96 1.53 1.63
C GLY A 154 4.70 2.79 1.20
N VAL A 155 6.03 2.71 1.07
CA VAL A 155 6.86 3.81 0.53
C VAL A 155 6.48 4.10 -0.92
N GLY A 156 6.26 3.07 -1.73
CA GLY A 156 5.81 3.21 -3.12
C GLY A 156 4.44 3.89 -3.23
N TYR A 157 3.53 3.61 -2.31
CA TYR A 157 2.25 4.30 -2.25
C TYR A 157 2.43 5.79 -1.94
N TYR A 158 3.28 6.13 -0.97
CA TYR A 158 3.61 7.52 -0.65
C TYR A 158 4.24 8.26 -1.84
N LEU A 159 5.19 7.62 -2.53
CA LEU A 159 5.79 8.18 -3.75
C LEU A 159 4.73 8.44 -4.83
N ALA A 160 3.80 7.52 -5.06
CA ALA A 160 2.72 7.71 -6.00
C ALA A 160 1.82 8.90 -5.62
N VAL A 161 1.47 9.05 -4.33
CA VAL A 161 0.70 10.20 -3.83
C VAL A 161 1.43 11.51 -4.10
N VAL A 162 2.72 11.60 -3.78
CA VAL A 162 3.53 12.81 -4.00
C VAL A 162 3.62 13.16 -5.49
N LEU A 163 3.89 12.17 -6.35
CA LEU A 163 3.98 12.38 -7.79
C LEU A 163 2.66 12.86 -8.38
N VAL A 164 1.54 12.27 -7.98
CA VAL A 164 0.22 12.67 -8.47
C VAL A 164 -0.19 14.04 -7.93
N ALA A 165 0.12 14.36 -6.68
CA ALA A 165 -0.13 15.66 -6.09
C ALA A 165 0.63 16.78 -6.81
N GLU A 166 1.92 16.55 -7.10
CA GLU A 166 2.71 17.51 -7.87
C GLU A 166 2.22 17.64 -9.32
N GLY A 167 1.83 16.53 -9.93
CA GLY A 167 1.21 16.54 -11.27
C GLY A 167 -0.07 17.37 -11.29
N GLN A 168 -0.96 17.18 -10.34
CA GLN A 168 -2.20 17.97 -10.23
C GLN A 168 -1.93 19.46 -10.05
N ARG A 169 -0.92 19.85 -9.26
CA ARG A 169 -0.53 21.26 -9.11
C ARG A 169 -0.18 21.91 -10.46
N ARG A 170 0.55 21.18 -11.32
CA ARG A 170 0.94 21.65 -12.66
C ARG A 170 -0.22 21.62 -13.66
N LEU A 171 -1.15 20.69 -13.49
CA LEU A 171 -2.32 20.52 -14.35
C LEU A 171 -3.49 21.45 -14.00
N ARG A 172 -3.43 22.20 -12.88
CA ARG A 172 -4.40 23.25 -12.53
C ARG A 172 -4.28 24.48 -13.45
N ASN A 173 -4.38 24.28 -14.77
CA ASN A 173 -4.27 25.35 -15.75
C ASN A 173 -5.66 25.67 -16.35
N ARG A 174 -5.95 26.98 -16.53
CA ARG A 174 -7.21 27.45 -17.16
C ARG A 174 -7.36 27.04 -18.64
N ARG A 175 -6.26 26.63 -19.29
CA ARG A 175 -6.25 26.17 -20.69
C ARG A 175 -6.88 24.79 -20.90
N ILE A 176 -7.10 24.03 -19.83
CA ILE A 176 -7.69 22.70 -19.90
C ILE A 176 -9.21 22.82 -20.03
N PRO A 177 -9.85 22.15 -21.04
CA PRO A 177 -11.31 22.12 -21.19
C PRO A 177 -12.01 21.66 -19.90
N MET A 178 -13.16 22.23 -19.58
CA MET A 178 -13.89 21.91 -18.35
C MET A 178 -14.20 20.42 -18.19
N SER A 179 -14.46 19.73 -19.29
CA SER A 179 -14.77 18.29 -19.31
C SER A 179 -13.62 17.38 -18.86
N PHE A 180 -12.36 17.88 -18.93
CA PHE A 180 -11.18 17.11 -18.53
C PHE A 180 -10.64 17.55 -17.17
N ARG A 181 -11.17 18.58 -16.53
CA ARG A 181 -10.70 19.05 -15.23
C ARG A 181 -11.07 18.08 -14.11
N GLY A 182 -10.21 17.99 -13.11
CA GLY A 182 -10.41 17.12 -11.94
C GLY A 182 -10.01 15.67 -12.21
N LEU A 183 -10.91 14.74 -11.91
CA LEU A 183 -10.65 13.30 -11.95
C LEU A 183 -10.14 12.77 -13.31
N PRO A 184 -10.70 13.17 -14.48
CA PRO A 184 -10.23 12.62 -15.76
C PRO A 184 -8.77 12.92 -16.06
N ILE A 185 -8.31 14.15 -15.80
CA ILE A 185 -6.91 14.52 -16.06
C ILE A 185 -5.95 13.87 -15.07
N THR A 186 -6.38 13.66 -13.83
CA THR A 186 -5.60 12.95 -12.81
C THR A 186 -5.38 11.49 -13.22
N LEU A 187 -6.43 10.83 -13.73
CA LEU A 187 -6.32 9.46 -14.21
C LEU A 187 -5.44 9.34 -15.46
N LEU A 188 -5.53 10.30 -16.38
CA LEU A 188 -4.64 10.37 -17.55
C LEU A 188 -3.18 10.54 -17.12
N TYR A 189 -2.91 11.43 -16.18
CA TYR A 189 -1.57 11.63 -15.63
C TYR A 189 -1.03 10.37 -14.94
N LEU A 190 -1.85 9.71 -14.13
CA LEU A 190 -1.51 8.46 -13.50
C LEU A 190 -1.19 7.36 -14.53
N GLY A 191 -1.98 7.28 -15.61
CA GLY A 191 -1.74 6.37 -16.72
C GLY A 191 -0.41 6.63 -17.43
N MET A 192 -0.05 7.92 -17.64
CA MET A 192 1.26 8.28 -18.22
C MET A 192 2.42 7.88 -17.29
N LEU A 193 2.29 8.08 -15.98
CA LEU A 193 3.28 7.63 -15.01
C LEU A 193 3.43 6.11 -15.00
N ALA A 194 2.30 5.39 -15.06
CA ALA A 194 2.29 3.93 -15.14
C ALA A 194 3.01 3.42 -16.39
N LEU A 195 2.76 4.03 -17.54
CA LEU A 195 3.46 3.71 -18.80
C LEU A 195 4.97 4.02 -18.73
N ALA A 196 5.34 5.14 -18.11
CA ALA A 196 6.75 5.48 -17.93
C ALA A 196 7.47 4.43 -17.07
N ILE A 197 6.88 4.01 -15.95
CA ILE A 197 7.45 2.97 -15.08
C ILE A 197 7.49 1.63 -15.82
N TYR A 198 6.43 1.27 -16.55
CA TYR A 198 6.41 0.06 -17.37
C TYR A 198 7.52 0.05 -18.41
N GLY A 199 7.79 1.18 -19.06
CA GLY A 199 8.91 1.33 -19.99
C GLY A 199 10.28 1.15 -19.33
N PHE A 200 10.43 1.57 -18.07
CA PHE A 200 11.67 1.38 -17.29
C PHE A 200 11.88 -0.05 -16.82
N THR A 201 10.81 -0.72 -16.40
CA THR A 201 10.90 -2.07 -15.81
C THR A 201 10.92 -3.18 -16.85
N GLY A 202 10.51 -2.87 -18.09
CA GLY A 202 10.46 -3.81 -19.20
C GLY A 202 9.40 -4.90 -19.05
N HIS A 203 9.26 -5.71 -20.10
CA HIS A 203 8.25 -6.77 -20.19
C HIS A 203 8.58 -8.01 -19.30
N THR A 204 9.74 -8.04 -18.65
CA THR A 204 10.27 -9.22 -17.96
C THR A 204 9.69 -9.47 -16.56
N LEU A 205 8.80 -8.62 -16.07
CA LEU A 205 8.14 -8.78 -14.76
C LEU A 205 6.84 -9.60 -14.81
N LEU A 206 6.55 -10.25 -15.93
CA LEU A 206 5.44 -11.18 -16.09
C LEU A 206 5.89 -12.65 -15.86
N ILE A 207 6.61 -12.90 -14.78
CA ILE A 207 6.87 -14.29 -14.34
C ILE A 207 6.33 -14.45 -12.92
#